data_157f838be1d5928d9e305056811e83a9
#
_entry.id   157f838be1d5928d9e305056811e83a9
#
_cell.length_a   1.000
_cell.length_b   1.000
_cell.length_c   1.000
_cell.angle_alpha   90.00
_cell.angle_beta   90.00
_cell.angle_gamma   90.00
#
_symmetry.space_group_name_H-M   'P 1'
#
loop_
_entity.id
_entity.type
_entity.pdbx_description
1 polymer ?
#
loop_
_entity_poly.entity_id
_entity_poly.type
_entity_poly.pdbx_seq_one_letter_code
_entity_poly.pdbx_strand_id
1 'polypeptide(L)'
;RIQSLQKGVYCEHPILNSILCERKFLAESKNISYKITLGNDLRLDFLEELDMISIVGNLLDNALEAAEKTKDGRYVECRMYMGNEEHFLVMEFCNGYVVPLLKDKDRYISTKRDADSHGIGLHTVGKLVKKYAGIMRVEVGEQEFSVKLIFTIK
;
A
#
# COMPACT_ATOMS: atom_id res chain seq x y z
N ARG A 1 5.88 -8.95 -27.93
CA ARG A 1 7.03 -8.67 -27.07
C ARG A 1 7.03 -7.24 -26.52
N ILE A 2 6.84 -6.27 -27.41
CA ILE A 2 6.63 -4.89 -26.98
C ILE A 2 5.41 -4.82 -26.05
N GLN A 3 4.40 -5.61 -26.38
CA GLN A 3 3.22 -5.68 -25.55
C GLN A 3 3.50 -6.21 -24.16
N SER A 4 4.42 -7.17 -24.03
CA SER A 4 4.74 -7.69 -22.70
C SER A 4 5.47 -6.64 -21.88
N LEU A 5 6.27 -5.79 -22.51
CA LEU A 5 6.88 -4.67 -21.83
C LEU A 5 5.82 -3.65 -21.42
N GLN A 6 4.85 -3.39 -22.29
CA GLN A 6 3.77 -2.47 -21.97
C GLN A 6 2.90 -2.98 -20.82
N LYS A 7 2.70 -4.30 -20.75
CA LYS A 7 1.94 -4.89 -19.65
C LYS A 7 2.60 -4.68 -18.31
N GLY A 8 3.91 -4.44 -18.29
CA GLY A 8 4.63 -4.17 -17.07
C GLY A 8 4.72 -2.69 -16.74
N VAL A 9 4.05 -1.81 -17.48
CA VAL A 9 4.13 -0.38 -17.25
C VAL A 9 2.86 0.12 -16.61
N TYR A 10 2.95 0.54 -15.35
CA TYR A 10 1.84 1.14 -14.63
C TYR A 10 1.83 2.66 -14.75
N CYS A 11 3.01 3.27 -14.83
CA CYS A 11 3.12 4.72 -14.92
C CYS A 11 4.47 5.10 -15.51
N GLU A 12 4.61 6.40 -15.81
CA GLU A 12 5.84 6.92 -16.41
C GLU A 12 6.94 7.16 -15.37
N HIS A 13 6.60 7.24 -14.11
CA HIS A 13 7.60 7.44 -13.06
C HIS A 13 8.41 6.15 -12.88
N PRO A 14 9.69 6.14 -13.27
CA PRO A 14 10.42 4.87 -13.36
C PRO A 14 10.58 4.15 -12.02
N ILE A 15 10.77 4.89 -10.95
CA ILE A 15 10.96 4.28 -9.64
C ILE A 15 9.66 3.68 -9.12
N LEU A 16 8.57 4.43 -9.19
CA LEU A 16 7.27 3.92 -8.78
C LEU A 16 6.88 2.71 -9.61
N ASN A 17 7.06 2.81 -10.93
CA ASN A 17 6.74 1.71 -11.82
C ASN A 17 7.54 0.45 -11.47
N SER A 18 8.83 0.62 -11.16
CA SER A 18 9.69 -0.50 -10.80
C SER A 18 9.19 -1.21 -9.54
N ILE A 19 8.81 -0.43 -8.53
CA ILE A 19 8.29 -1.00 -7.28
C ILE A 19 7.00 -1.78 -7.55
N LEU A 20 6.08 -1.19 -8.31
CA LEU A 20 4.80 -1.82 -8.60
C LEU A 20 4.96 -3.11 -9.39
N CYS A 21 5.87 -3.11 -10.37
CA CYS A 21 6.12 -4.30 -11.18
C CYS A 21 6.77 -5.42 -10.38
N GLU A 22 7.73 -5.07 -9.54
CA GLU A 22 8.41 -6.06 -8.72
C GLU A 22 7.44 -6.75 -7.76
N ARG A 23 6.56 -5.99 -7.13
CA ARG A 23 5.58 -6.54 -6.20
C ARG A 23 4.53 -7.39 -6.93
N LYS A 24 4.29 -7.10 -8.19
CA LYS A 24 3.40 -7.95 -8.99
C LYS A 24 3.93 -9.37 -9.10
N PHE A 25 5.23 -9.53 -9.32
CA PHE A 25 5.83 -10.86 -9.38
C PHE A 25 5.66 -11.61 -8.08
N LEU A 26 5.86 -10.92 -6.96
CA LEU A 26 5.66 -11.54 -5.65
C LEU A 26 4.22 -11.97 -5.45
N ALA A 27 3.27 -11.12 -5.82
CA ALA A 27 1.86 -11.44 -5.69
C ALA A 27 1.50 -12.67 -6.50
N GLU A 28 1.97 -12.72 -7.75
CA GLU A 28 1.69 -13.85 -8.62
C GLU A 28 2.26 -15.15 -8.07
N SER A 29 3.45 -15.09 -7.50
CA SER A 29 4.09 -16.29 -6.93
C SER A 29 3.33 -16.80 -5.71
N LYS A 30 2.50 -15.98 -5.09
CA LYS A 30 1.75 -16.34 -3.89
C LYS A 30 0.25 -16.47 -4.15
N ASN A 31 -0.15 -16.47 -5.40
CA ASN A 31 -1.55 -16.54 -5.81
C ASN A 31 -2.39 -15.44 -5.20
N ILE A 32 -1.84 -14.23 -5.19
CA ILE A 32 -2.53 -13.04 -4.70
C ILE A 32 -2.97 -12.21 -5.90
N SER A 33 -4.24 -11.86 -5.95
CA SER A 33 -4.75 -10.96 -6.98
C SER A 33 -4.15 -9.57 -6.73
N TYR A 34 -3.59 -8.97 -7.75
CA TYR A 34 -2.84 -7.72 -7.61
C TYR A 34 -3.40 -6.70 -8.59
N LYS A 35 -4.01 -5.65 -8.07
CA LYS A 35 -4.66 -4.64 -8.90
C LYS A 35 -4.09 -3.27 -8.58
N ILE A 36 -3.62 -2.59 -9.62
CA ILE A 36 -3.07 -1.24 -9.49
C ILE A 36 -3.90 -0.31 -10.37
N THR A 37 -4.37 0.77 -9.79
CA THR A 37 -5.14 1.80 -10.49
C THR A 37 -4.52 3.14 -10.21
N LEU A 38 -3.97 3.77 -11.24
CA LEU A 38 -3.28 5.05 -11.10
C LEU A 38 -3.93 6.09 -11.99
N GLY A 39 -4.13 7.28 -11.43
CA GLY A 39 -4.57 8.41 -12.22
C GLY A 39 -3.51 8.85 -13.21
N ASN A 40 -3.92 9.47 -14.30
CA ASN A 40 -3.01 9.94 -15.34
C ASN A 40 -2.27 11.22 -14.95
N ASP A 41 -2.78 11.91 -13.96
CA ASP A 41 -2.34 13.25 -13.59
C ASP A 41 -1.56 13.28 -12.27
N LEU A 42 -0.99 12.16 -11.86
CA LEU A 42 -0.31 12.07 -10.57
C LEU A 42 0.84 13.06 -10.48
N ARG A 43 0.88 13.78 -9.39
CA ARG A 43 1.95 14.72 -9.07
C ARG A 43 2.77 14.16 -7.93
N LEU A 44 3.92 13.61 -8.27
CA LEU A 44 4.78 12.89 -7.33
C LEU A 44 6.09 13.62 -7.05
N ASP A 45 6.30 14.77 -7.69
CA ASP A 45 7.59 15.47 -7.64
C ASP A 45 7.97 15.94 -6.25
N PHE A 46 6.99 16.17 -5.38
CA PHE A 46 7.27 16.65 -4.04
C PHE A 46 7.86 15.55 -3.13
N LEU A 47 7.70 14.28 -3.51
CA LEU A 47 8.25 13.15 -2.75
C LEU A 47 9.67 12.86 -3.21
N GLU A 48 10.60 12.80 -2.27
CA GLU A 48 11.94 12.34 -2.57
C GLU A 48 11.89 10.87 -2.96
N GLU A 49 12.75 10.47 -3.88
CA GLU A 49 12.72 9.11 -4.41
C GLU A 49 12.87 8.05 -3.32
N LEU A 50 13.81 8.25 -2.38
CA LEU A 50 14.00 7.28 -1.31
C LEU A 50 12.78 7.19 -0.40
N ASP A 51 12.12 8.32 -0.16
CA ASP A 51 10.91 8.31 0.66
C ASP A 51 9.77 7.58 -0.06
N MET A 52 9.66 7.78 -1.36
CA MET A 52 8.66 7.06 -2.16
C MET A 52 8.89 5.55 -2.09
N ILE A 53 10.14 5.13 -2.24
CA ILE A 53 10.49 3.72 -2.15
C ILE A 53 10.08 3.15 -0.79
N SER A 54 10.38 3.88 0.27
CA SER A 54 10.02 3.44 1.62
C SER A 54 8.52 3.38 1.83
N ILE A 55 7.82 4.42 1.40
CA ILE A 55 6.37 4.47 1.60
C ILE A 55 5.67 3.37 0.83
N VAL A 56 5.86 3.35 -0.49
CA VAL A 56 5.13 2.42 -1.35
C VAL A 56 5.60 0.99 -1.11
N GLY A 57 6.91 0.79 -1.01
CA GLY A 57 7.47 -0.54 -0.79
C GLY A 57 6.98 -1.16 0.52
N ASN A 58 7.02 -0.40 1.61
CA ASN A 58 6.56 -0.92 2.90
C ASN A 58 5.07 -1.22 2.91
N LEU A 59 4.27 -0.35 2.32
CA LEU A 59 2.81 -0.57 2.30
C LEU A 59 2.43 -1.77 1.43
N LEU A 60 3.09 -1.95 0.29
CA LEU A 60 2.84 -3.12 -0.54
C LEU A 60 3.33 -4.40 0.14
N ASP A 61 4.48 -4.36 0.77
CA ASP A 61 4.99 -5.54 1.49
C ASP A 61 4.04 -5.94 2.61
N ASN A 62 3.55 -4.98 3.38
CA ASN A 62 2.58 -5.27 4.44
C ASN A 62 1.29 -5.85 3.88
N ALA A 63 0.81 -5.30 2.78
CA ALA A 63 -0.41 -5.78 2.15
C ALA A 63 -0.23 -7.22 1.63
N LEU A 64 0.90 -7.51 1.01
CA LEU A 64 1.19 -8.85 0.48
C LEU A 64 1.31 -9.86 1.62
N GLU A 65 2.00 -9.50 2.70
CA GLU A 65 2.14 -10.38 3.85
C GLU A 65 0.79 -10.71 4.48
N ALA A 66 -0.06 -9.71 4.62
CA ALA A 66 -1.38 -9.93 5.19
C ALA A 66 -2.27 -10.78 4.28
N ALA A 67 -2.24 -10.49 2.98
CA ALA A 67 -3.04 -11.23 2.01
C ALA A 67 -2.60 -12.69 1.94
N GLU A 68 -1.31 -12.96 2.07
CA GLU A 68 -0.78 -14.31 2.02
C GLU A 68 -1.35 -15.19 3.13
N LYS A 69 -1.70 -14.59 4.26
CA LYS A 69 -2.23 -15.31 5.41
C LYS A 69 -3.71 -15.67 5.26
N THR A 70 -4.39 -15.12 4.27
CA THR A 70 -5.79 -15.47 4.04
C THR A 70 -5.87 -16.74 3.19
N LYS A 71 -6.93 -17.51 3.39
CA LYS A 71 -7.14 -18.73 2.59
C LYS A 71 -7.86 -18.37 1.31
N ASP A 72 -8.90 -17.56 1.43
CA ASP A 72 -9.71 -17.15 0.30
C ASP A 72 -9.65 -15.63 0.17
N GLY A 73 -9.91 -15.13 -1.03
CA GLY A 73 -9.98 -13.70 -1.24
C GLY A 73 -8.63 -13.01 -1.06
N ARG A 74 -7.56 -13.69 -1.47
CA ARG A 74 -6.23 -13.07 -1.44
C ARG A 74 -6.16 -11.98 -2.47
N TYR A 75 -6.07 -10.74 -2.03
CA TYR A 75 -5.92 -9.64 -2.97
C TYR A 75 -5.16 -8.48 -2.34
N VAL A 76 -4.52 -7.72 -3.20
CA VAL A 76 -3.91 -6.44 -2.88
C VAL A 76 -4.34 -5.46 -3.95
N GLU A 77 -4.85 -4.33 -3.54
CA GLU A 77 -5.22 -3.27 -4.46
C GLU A 77 -4.54 -1.98 -4.02
N CYS A 78 -3.92 -1.30 -4.98
CA CYS A 78 -3.31 -0.01 -4.76
C CYS A 78 -3.94 0.99 -5.71
N ARG A 79 -4.44 2.09 -5.18
CA ARG A 79 -4.99 3.17 -5.98
C ARG A 79 -4.28 4.47 -5.63
N MET A 80 -3.93 5.23 -6.65
CA MET A 80 -3.36 6.55 -6.46
C MET A 80 -4.07 7.51 -7.40
N TYR A 81 -4.49 8.62 -6.87
CA TYR A 81 -5.21 9.61 -7.66
C TYR A 81 -5.09 11.00 -7.05
N MET A 82 -5.36 12.00 -7.86
CA MET A 82 -5.39 13.39 -7.40
C MET A 82 -6.82 13.74 -7.04
N GLY A 83 -6.99 14.37 -5.89
CA GLY A 83 -8.30 14.81 -5.43
C GLY A 83 -8.39 16.32 -5.35
N ASN A 84 -9.61 16.83 -5.34
CA ASN A 84 -9.91 18.25 -5.14
C ASN A 84 -9.11 19.13 -6.09
N GLU A 85 -9.33 18.97 -7.40
CA GLU A 85 -8.67 19.76 -8.45
C GLU A 85 -7.15 19.73 -8.34
N GLU A 86 -6.61 18.55 -8.09
CA GLU A 86 -5.18 18.30 -8.01
C GLU A 86 -4.49 18.93 -6.79
N HIS A 87 -5.27 19.28 -5.76
CA HIS A 87 -4.68 19.81 -4.53
C HIS A 87 -4.22 18.68 -3.59
N PHE A 88 -4.72 17.47 -3.77
CA PHE A 88 -4.35 16.36 -2.90
C PHE A 88 -3.91 15.17 -3.72
N LEU A 89 -2.83 14.55 -3.27
CA LEU A 89 -2.46 13.23 -3.75
C LEU A 89 -2.98 12.21 -2.74
N VAL A 90 -3.74 11.24 -3.21
CA VAL A 90 -4.29 10.17 -2.38
C VAL A 90 -3.68 8.85 -2.80
N MET A 91 -3.17 8.09 -1.84
CA MET A 91 -2.67 6.74 -2.05
C MET A 91 -3.46 5.81 -1.15
N GLU A 92 -4.07 4.79 -1.74
CA GLU A 92 -4.85 3.79 -0.99
C GLU A 92 -4.27 2.42 -1.23
N PHE A 93 -4.07 1.68 -0.15
CA PHE A 93 -3.55 0.32 -0.19
C PHE A 93 -4.51 -0.57 0.58
N CYS A 94 -5.14 -1.51 -0.11
CA CYS A 94 -6.13 -2.41 0.48
C CYS A 94 -5.70 -3.85 0.27
N ASN A 95 -6.00 -4.69 1.21
CA ASN A 95 -5.70 -6.10 1.07
C ASN A 95 -6.72 -6.95 1.80
N GLY A 96 -6.87 -8.18 1.34
CA GLY A 96 -7.63 -9.17 2.07
C GLY A 96 -6.96 -9.43 3.41
N TYR A 97 -7.76 -9.57 4.44
CA TYR A 97 -7.25 -9.69 5.79
C TYR A 97 -8.22 -10.50 6.63
N VAL A 98 -7.70 -11.41 7.41
CA VAL A 98 -8.51 -12.14 8.36
C VAL A 98 -8.15 -11.63 9.74
N VAL A 99 -9.11 -10.94 10.36
CA VAL A 99 -8.95 -10.56 11.75
C VAL A 99 -8.97 -11.86 12.54
N PRO A 100 -7.93 -12.17 13.28
CA PRO A 100 -7.98 -13.32 14.16
C PRO A 100 -9.22 -13.21 15.03
N LEU A 101 -9.94 -14.30 15.21
CA LEU A 101 -11.13 -14.30 16.06
C LEU A 101 -10.67 -14.07 17.49
N LEU A 102 -10.50 -12.81 17.83
CA LEU A 102 -10.00 -12.42 19.13
C LEU A 102 -11.19 -12.19 20.02
N LYS A 103 -11.41 -13.16 20.87
CA LYS A 103 -12.53 -13.07 21.80
C LYS A 103 -12.12 -12.44 23.12
N ASP A 104 -10.84 -12.20 23.31
CA ASP A 104 -10.35 -11.58 24.52
C ASP A 104 -9.41 -10.44 24.19
N LYS A 105 -9.25 -9.53 25.13
CA LYS A 105 -8.46 -8.33 24.98
C LYS A 105 -6.96 -8.61 24.86
N ASP A 106 -6.51 -9.66 25.49
CA ASP A 106 -5.08 -10.00 25.45
C ASP A 106 -4.66 -10.40 24.07
N ARG A 107 -5.49 -11.17 23.37
CA ARG A 107 -5.20 -11.54 21.99
C ARG A 107 -5.27 -10.35 21.07
N TYR A 108 -6.21 -9.45 21.31
CA TYR A 108 -6.29 -8.21 20.54
C TYR A 108 -5.01 -7.41 20.71
N ILE A 109 -4.54 -7.28 21.93
CA ILE A 109 -3.30 -6.55 22.21
C ILE A 109 -2.12 -7.25 21.55
N SER A 110 -2.08 -8.58 21.61
CA SER A 110 -1.03 -9.34 20.95
C SER A 110 -1.03 -9.12 19.43
N THR A 111 -2.21 -9.11 18.84
CA THR A 111 -2.35 -8.86 17.40
C THR A 111 -1.83 -7.46 17.07
N LYS A 112 -2.13 -6.48 17.92
CA LYS A 112 -1.65 -5.14 17.72
C LYS A 112 -0.13 -5.09 17.85
N ARG A 113 0.44 -5.82 18.80
CA ARG A 113 1.90 -5.91 18.92
C ARG A 113 2.51 -6.60 17.74
N ASP A 114 1.89 -7.66 17.26
CA ASP A 114 2.36 -8.35 16.06
C ASP A 114 2.29 -7.42 14.86
N ALA A 115 1.22 -6.67 14.74
CA ALA A 115 1.10 -5.65 13.70
C ALA A 115 2.20 -4.61 13.86
N ASP A 116 2.50 -4.20 15.09
CA ASP A 116 3.57 -3.23 15.35
C ASP A 116 4.95 -3.84 15.07
N SER A 117 5.17 -5.09 15.39
CA SER A 117 6.46 -5.73 15.14
C SER A 117 6.64 -6.05 13.66
N HIS A 118 5.57 -6.44 12.97
CA HIS A 118 5.56 -6.50 11.52
C HIS A 118 5.40 -5.11 10.93
N GLY A 119 4.98 -4.16 11.74
CA GLY A 119 4.63 -2.82 11.36
C GLY A 119 5.75 -1.81 11.53
N ILE A 120 7.00 -2.28 11.59
CA ILE A 120 8.14 -1.35 11.48
C ILE A 120 7.95 -0.54 10.21
N GLY A 121 7.47 -1.20 9.15
CA GLY A 121 7.16 -0.52 7.91
C GLY A 121 6.06 0.53 8.06
N LEU A 122 4.99 0.22 8.80
CA LEU A 122 3.91 1.19 9.03
C LEU A 122 4.39 2.36 9.87
N HIS A 123 5.21 2.09 10.86
CA HIS A 123 5.78 3.15 11.68
C HIS A 123 6.66 4.07 10.85
N THR A 124 7.50 3.48 10.00
CA THR A 124 8.35 4.24 9.10
C THR A 124 7.52 5.09 8.14
N VAL A 125 6.46 4.49 7.58
CA VAL A 125 5.56 5.22 6.69
C VAL A 125 4.92 6.39 7.43
N GLY A 126 4.46 6.18 8.66
CA GLY A 126 3.86 7.24 9.45
C GLY A 126 4.80 8.43 9.67
N LYS A 127 6.05 8.14 9.94
CA LYS A 127 7.05 9.20 10.11
C LYS A 127 7.27 9.98 8.80
N LEU A 128 7.34 9.25 7.69
CA LEU A 128 7.54 9.89 6.39
C LEU A 128 6.33 10.71 5.99
N VAL A 129 5.13 10.21 6.25
CA VAL A 129 3.91 10.97 5.98
C VAL A 129 3.93 12.28 6.75
N LYS A 130 4.36 12.26 8.01
CA LYS A 130 4.48 13.49 8.80
C LYS A 130 5.51 14.44 8.23
N LYS A 131 6.62 13.92 7.70
CA LYS A 131 7.64 14.73 7.07
C LYS A 131 7.06 15.62 5.97
N TYR A 132 6.06 15.11 5.26
CA TYR A 132 5.40 15.84 4.18
C TYR A 132 4.08 16.48 4.62
N ALA A 133 3.85 16.54 5.92
CA ALA A 133 2.62 17.11 6.49
C ALA A 133 1.36 16.43 5.95
N GLY A 134 1.47 15.13 5.66
CA GLY A 134 0.35 14.35 5.17
C GLY A 134 -0.46 13.71 6.28
N ILE A 135 -1.49 13.00 5.89
CA ILE A 135 -2.38 12.29 6.79
C ILE A 135 -2.34 10.82 6.45
N MET A 136 -2.29 9.98 7.46
CA MET A 136 -2.34 8.53 7.30
C MET A 136 -3.51 7.98 8.09
N ARG A 137 -4.35 7.20 7.42
CA ARG A 137 -5.48 6.53 8.03
C ARG A 137 -5.36 5.04 7.84
N VAL A 138 -5.57 4.30 8.91
CA VAL A 138 -5.54 2.84 8.89
C VAL A 138 -6.91 2.35 9.30
N GLU A 139 -7.53 1.52 8.46
CA GLU A 139 -8.83 0.95 8.76
C GLU A 139 -8.73 -0.57 8.75
N VAL A 140 -9.25 -1.19 9.79
CA VAL A 140 -9.25 -2.64 9.93
C VAL A 140 -10.69 -3.12 9.92
N GLY A 141 -11.11 -3.75 8.83
CA GLY A 141 -12.41 -4.37 8.74
C GLY A 141 -12.33 -5.84 9.08
N GLU A 142 -13.45 -6.55 8.93
CA GLU A 142 -13.48 -7.97 9.25
C GLU A 142 -12.69 -8.80 8.25
N GLN A 143 -12.70 -8.41 6.99
CA GLN A 143 -12.03 -9.16 5.93
C GLN A 143 -11.11 -8.28 5.09
N GLU A 144 -10.94 -7.03 5.47
CA GLU A 144 -10.12 -6.10 4.71
C GLU A 144 -9.35 -5.19 5.64
N PHE A 145 -8.12 -4.93 5.25
CA PHE A 145 -7.24 -3.97 5.91
C PHE A 145 -6.87 -2.91 4.88
N SER A 146 -6.92 -1.66 5.26
CA SER A 146 -6.56 -0.60 4.31
C SER A 146 -5.78 0.51 4.99
N VAL A 147 -4.91 1.12 4.19
CA VAL A 147 -4.15 2.30 4.58
C VAL A 147 -4.37 3.36 3.52
N LYS A 148 -4.70 4.56 3.96
CA LYS A 148 -4.92 5.69 3.07
C LYS A 148 -4.00 6.82 3.45
N LEU A 149 -3.25 7.31 2.49
CA LEU A 149 -2.38 8.47 2.66
C LEU A 149 -2.92 9.64 1.86
N ILE A 150 -2.90 10.82 2.46
CA ILE A 150 -3.34 12.04 1.80
C ILE A 150 -2.24 13.09 1.96
N PHE A 151 -1.75 13.60 0.86
CA PHE A 151 -0.73 14.65 0.83
C PHE A 151 -1.31 15.89 0.17
N THR A 152 -1.07 17.04 0.78
CA THR A 152 -1.47 18.32 0.17
C THR A 152 -0.38 18.76 -0.80
N ILE A 153 -0.79 19.13 -2.01
CA ILE A 153 0.12 19.61 -3.05
C ILE A 153 -0.02 21.13 -3.11
N LYS A 154 1.09 21.81 -2.99
CA LYS A 154 1.10 23.28 -3.07
C LYS A 154 1.40 23.77 -4.47
#